data_c02859a5c74a3607bb88551547dd686b
#
_entry.id   c02859a5c74a3607bb88551547dd686b
#
_cell.length_a   1.000
_cell.length_b   1.000
_cell.length_c   1.000
_cell.angle_alpha   90.00
_cell.angle_beta   90.00
_cell.angle_gamma   90.00
#
_symmetry.space_group_name_H-M   'P 1'
#
loop_
_entity.id
_entity.type
_entity.pdbx_description
1 polymer ?
#
loop_
_entity_poly.entity_id
_entity_poly.type
_entity_poly.pdbx_seq_one_letter_code
_entity_poly.pdbx_strand_id
1 'polypeptide(L)'
;GAERYYSEEVIRLPDGWISYAPPSYAPDVGFLPFHRNGFINFGSFNNPKKINESVLDVWANILMSVPNSRLILKYQNMDVEINKNRMIDIMSAHGVEISRLTFEGRSSHVDLLARYNDIDIALDPFPYSGGLTTCEALWMGVPVITVPGETFASRHSLSHLSNVGIPELVAEGPEDYICKVVELANDIARLTDLRSSLRDQMDKSALCDGEKFASVFTTVVRQIWNSWCLGERVK
;
A
#
# COMPACT_ATOMS: atom_id res chain seq x y z
N GLY A 1 9.34 -2.14 -20.60
CA GLY A 1 8.46 -3.20 -21.05
C GLY A 1 6.97 -2.90 -21.01
N ALA A 2 6.50 -1.85 -20.27
CA ALA A 2 5.06 -1.57 -20.19
C ALA A 2 4.51 -0.81 -21.40
N GLU A 3 5.35 -0.32 -22.31
CA GLU A 3 4.98 0.46 -23.51
C GLU A 3 3.99 -0.28 -24.41
N ARG A 4 4.08 -1.60 -24.45
CA ARG A 4 3.18 -2.46 -25.25
C ARG A 4 1.70 -2.39 -24.85
N TYR A 5 1.40 -1.86 -23.67
CA TYR A 5 0.04 -1.71 -23.15
C TYR A 5 -0.57 -0.34 -23.42
N TYR A 6 0.18 0.57 -24.09
CA TYR A 6 -0.24 1.94 -24.36
C TYR A 6 -0.16 2.23 -25.86
N SER A 7 -1.15 2.94 -26.35
CA SER A 7 -1.14 3.52 -27.70
C SER A 7 -0.35 4.83 -27.76
N GLU A 8 -0.24 5.49 -26.60
CA GLU A 8 0.48 6.74 -26.41
C GLU A 8 1.94 6.47 -26.03
N GLU A 9 2.78 7.47 -26.24
CA GLU A 9 4.15 7.45 -25.76
C GLU A 9 4.19 7.59 -24.23
N VAL A 10 4.86 6.65 -23.56
CA VAL A 10 4.97 6.64 -22.10
C VAL A 10 6.17 7.48 -21.66
N ILE A 11 5.90 8.57 -20.98
CA ILE A 11 6.93 9.43 -20.40
C ILE A 11 7.09 9.11 -18.92
N ARG A 12 8.34 8.80 -18.51
CA ARG A 12 8.66 8.47 -17.13
C ARG A 12 9.27 9.67 -16.42
N LEU A 13 8.67 10.05 -15.30
CA LEU A 13 9.27 11.00 -14.38
C LEU A 13 10.32 10.29 -13.52
N PRO A 14 11.41 10.97 -13.11
CA PRO A 14 12.54 10.33 -12.41
C PRO A 14 12.16 9.73 -11.05
N ASP A 15 11.29 10.42 -10.27
CA ASP A 15 10.99 10.03 -8.91
C ASP A 15 9.56 9.45 -8.76
N GLY A 16 8.80 9.35 -9.85
CA GLY A 16 7.43 8.82 -9.82
C GLY A 16 6.41 9.77 -10.40
N TRP A 17 5.16 9.35 -10.38
CA TRP A 17 4.06 9.97 -11.12
C TRP A 17 3.18 10.89 -10.25
N ILE A 18 3.39 10.92 -8.95
CA ILE A 18 2.67 11.79 -8.00
C ILE A 18 3.63 12.40 -6.98
N SER A 19 3.15 13.48 -6.36
CA SER A 19 3.65 13.98 -5.08
C SER A 19 2.55 13.85 -4.03
N TYR A 20 2.90 13.38 -2.83
CA TYR A 20 1.97 13.25 -1.72
C TYR A 20 2.14 14.42 -0.75
N ALA A 21 1.06 15.15 -0.52
CA ALA A 21 0.99 16.16 0.52
C ALA A 21 0.17 15.60 1.70
N PRO A 22 0.81 15.30 2.83
CA PRO A 22 0.10 14.76 3.97
C PRO A 22 -0.88 15.79 4.54
N PRO A 23 -2.08 15.37 5.00
CA PRO A 23 -3.03 16.30 5.56
C PRO A 23 -2.55 16.83 6.92
N SER A 24 -2.70 18.13 7.15
CA SER A 24 -2.28 18.80 8.38
C SER A 24 -3.01 18.30 9.64
N TYR A 25 -4.13 17.62 9.46
CA TYR A 25 -4.92 17.01 10.53
C TYR A 25 -4.59 15.52 10.76
N ALA A 26 -3.54 14.98 10.09
CA ALA A 26 -3.14 13.61 10.35
C ALA A 26 -2.75 13.44 11.82
N PRO A 27 -3.27 12.42 12.51
CA PRO A 27 -2.91 12.17 13.90
C PRO A 27 -1.45 11.74 14.05
N ASP A 28 -0.96 11.79 15.28
CA ASP A 28 0.38 11.28 15.60
C ASP A 28 0.46 9.77 15.36
N VAL A 29 1.66 9.31 15.01
CA VAL A 29 1.97 7.89 14.94
C VAL A 29 2.04 7.33 16.36
N GLY A 30 1.16 6.39 16.68
CA GLY A 30 1.15 5.68 17.95
C GLY A 30 2.25 4.62 18.03
N PHE A 31 2.42 4.04 19.22
CA PHE A 31 3.30 2.88 19.39
C PHE A 31 2.85 1.69 18.55
N LEU A 32 3.77 0.76 18.27
CA LEU A 32 3.45 -0.46 17.57
C LEU A 32 2.32 -1.23 18.29
N PRO A 33 1.20 -1.53 17.63
CA PRO A 33 0.04 -2.19 18.27
C PRO A 33 0.37 -3.52 18.93
N PHE A 34 1.32 -4.27 18.36
CA PHE A 34 1.78 -5.55 18.92
C PHE A 34 2.15 -5.46 20.42
N HIS A 35 2.80 -4.38 20.85
CA HIS A 35 3.20 -4.21 22.26
C HIS A 35 2.00 -4.17 23.23
N ARG A 36 0.85 -3.71 22.74
CA ARG A 36 -0.40 -3.67 23.53
C ARG A 36 -1.18 -4.98 23.40
N ASN A 37 -1.20 -5.54 22.19
CA ASN A 37 -2.12 -6.62 21.85
C ASN A 37 -1.52 -8.02 22.09
N GLY A 38 -0.19 -8.18 21.97
CA GLY A 38 0.49 -9.48 22.01
C GLY A 38 0.30 -10.32 20.73
N PHE A 39 -0.26 -9.73 19.67
CA PHE A 39 -0.45 -10.36 18.35
C PHE A 39 -0.39 -9.33 17.24
N ILE A 40 -0.09 -9.77 16.04
CA ILE A 40 0.00 -8.92 14.84
C ILE A 40 -1.40 -8.60 14.30
N ASN A 41 -1.65 -7.33 14.04
CA ASN A 41 -2.78 -6.85 13.26
C ASN A 41 -2.31 -6.51 11.85
N PHE A 42 -2.69 -7.32 10.89
CA PHE A 42 -2.64 -6.95 9.48
C PHE A 42 -3.79 -6.01 9.13
N GLY A 43 -3.57 -5.16 8.12
CA GLY A 43 -4.62 -4.27 7.63
C GLY A 43 -4.59 -4.08 6.12
N SER A 44 -5.76 -3.90 5.51
CA SER A 44 -5.87 -3.39 4.16
C SER A 44 -7.03 -2.40 4.05
N PHE A 45 -6.70 -1.14 3.79
CA PHE A 45 -7.70 -0.07 3.65
C PHE A 45 -7.97 0.26 2.18
N ASN A 46 -7.85 -0.78 1.37
CA ASN A 46 -8.06 -0.71 -0.07
C ASN A 46 -9.52 -0.97 -0.48
N ASN A 47 -9.87 -0.45 -1.66
CA ASN A 47 -11.19 -0.70 -2.25
C ASN A 47 -11.43 -2.22 -2.39
N PRO A 48 -12.59 -2.76 -1.91
CA PRO A 48 -12.90 -4.18 -2.00
C PRO A 48 -12.86 -4.75 -3.43
N LYS A 49 -13.01 -3.91 -4.46
CA LYS A 49 -12.87 -4.32 -5.87
C LYS A 49 -11.44 -4.73 -6.26
N LYS A 50 -10.44 -4.31 -5.49
CA LYS A 50 -9.03 -4.73 -5.68
C LYS A 50 -8.72 -6.08 -5.03
N ILE A 51 -9.57 -6.50 -4.08
CA ILE A 51 -9.39 -7.72 -3.30
C ILE A 51 -10.09 -8.88 -4.02
N ASN A 52 -9.37 -9.49 -4.95
CA ASN A 52 -9.84 -10.66 -5.70
C ASN A 52 -9.58 -11.96 -4.92
N GLU A 53 -9.97 -13.10 -5.48
CA GLU A 53 -9.84 -14.42 -4.86
C GLU A 53 -8.36 -14.77 -4.60
N SER A 54 -7.49 -14.59 -5.59
CA SER A 54 -6.06 -14.86 -5.42
C SER A 54 -5.39 -14.03 -4.32
N VAL A 55 -5.84 -12.80 -4.09
CA VAL A 55 -5.39 -11.97 -2.96
C VAL A 55 -5.84 -12.58 -1.64
N LEU A 56 -7.10 -13.03 -1.56
CA LEU A 56 -7.66 -13.63 -0.36
C LEU A 56 -6.99 -14.97 -0.02
N ASP A 57 -6.66 -15.79 -1.04
CA ASP A 57 -5.92 -17.04 -0.87
C ASP A 57 -4.54 -16.78 -0.25
N VAL A 58 -3.82 -15.79 -0.77
CA VAL A 58 -2.51 -15.39 -0.25
C VAL A 58 -2.62 -14.84 1.19
N TRP A 59 -3.61 -13.98 1.46
CA TRP A 59 -3.80 -13.42 2.79
C TRP A 59 -4.25 -14.48 3.81
N ALA A 60 -5.04 -15.47 3.39
CA ALA A 60 -5.38 -16.61 4.23
C ALA A 60 -4.13 -17.41 4.62
N ASN A 61 -3.24 -17.69 3.66
CA ASN A 61 -1.98 -18.38 3.94
C ASN A 61 -1.09 -17.58 4.92
N ILE A 62 -1.06 -16.25 4.82
CA ILE A 62 -0.36 -15.39 5.79
C ILE A 62 -0.96 -15.56 7.19
N LEU A 63 -2.29 -15.46 7.31
CA LEU A 63 -2.96 -15.61 8.60
C LEU A 63 -2.73 -17.00 9.21
N MET A 64 -2.68 -18.05 8.39
CA MET A 64 -2.36 -19.41 8.86
C MET A 64 -0.89 -19.55 9.29
N SER A 65 0.03 -18.84 8.62
CA SER A 65 1.45 -18.85 8.93
C SER A 65 1.83 -17.97 10.14
N VAL A 66 0.99 -17.01 10.51
CA VAL A 66 1.17 -16.15 11.69
C VAL A 66 0.01 -16.41 12.68
N PRO A 67 0.17 -17.36 13.61
CA PRO A 67 -0.89 -17.71 14.57
C PRO A 67 -1.32 -16.50 15.40
N ASN A 68 -2.60 -16.47 15.78
CA ASN A 68 -3.24 -15.39 16.56
C ASN A 68 -3.26 -14.01 15.88
N SER A 69 -2.70 -13.83 14.70
CA SER A 69 -2.80 -12.57 13.95
C SER A 69 -4.26 -12.31 13.52
N ARG A 70 -4.56 -11.05 13.27
CA ARG A 70 -5.88 -10.59 12.81
C ARG A 70 -5.75 -9.80 11.51
N LEU A 71 -6.83 -9.70 10.75
CA LEU A 71 -6.91 -8.90 9.54
C LEU A 71 -8.06 -7.89 9.66
N ILE A 72 -7.72 -6.63 9.52
CA ILE A 72 -8.67 -5.51 9.52
C ILE A 72 -8.81 -5.01 8.09
N LEU A 73 -10.00 -5.13 7.54
CA LEU A 73 -10.37 -4.67 6.22
C LEU A 73 -11.28 -3.45 6.36
N LYS A 74 -10.84 -2.30 5.85
CA LYS A 74 -11.58 -1.04 6.01
C LYS A 74 -11.63 -0.27 4.70
N TYR A 75 -12.84 -0.03 4.23
CA TYR A 75 -13.13 0.84 3.09
C TYR A 75 -14.63 1.08 3.00
N GLN A 76 -15.05 2.07 2.19
CA GLN A 76 -16.48 2.24 1.86
C GLN A 76 -17.06 0.93 1.31
N ASN A 77 -18.21 0.50 1.88
CA ASN A 77 -18.91 -0.75 1.55
C ASN A 77 -18.15 -2.05 1.90
N MET A 78 -17.08 -2.01 2.69
CA MET A 78 -16.40 -3.22 3.15
C MET A 78 -17.27 -4.05 4.12
N ASP A 79 -18.08 -3.36 4.90
CA ASP A 79 -19.02 -3.91 5.89
C ASP A 79 -20.37 -4.39 5.29
N VAL A 80 -20.58 -4.16 3.98
CA VAL A 80 -21.79 -4.65 3.29
C VAL A 80 -21.74 -6.18 3.18
N GLU A 81 -22.83 -6.85 3.54
CA GLU A 81 -22.91 -8.31 3.66
C GLU A 81 -22.37 -9.07 2.45
N ILE A 82 -22.70 -8.65 1.23
CA ILE A 82 -22.25 -9.36 0.03
C ILE A 82 -20.72 -9.37 -0.11
N ASN A 83 -20.04 -8.26 0.23
CA ASN A 83 -18.58 -8.17 0.20
C ASN A 83 -17.97 -8.97 1.35
N LYS A 84 -18.51 -8.79 2.56
CA LYS A 84 -18.07 -9.45 3.77
C LYS A 84 -18.21 -10.97 3.66
N ASN A 85 -19.38 -11.48 3.26
CA ASN A 85 -19.63 -12.91 3.17
C ASN A 85 -18.73 -13.58 2.14
N ARG A 86 -18.55 -12.99 0.96
CA ARG A 86 -17.59 -13.49 -0.04
C ARG A 86 -16.17 -13.66 0.53
N MET A 87 -15.70 -12.69 1.29
CA MET A 87 -14.35 -12.75 1.87
C MET A 87 -14.28 -13.78 3.01
N ILE A 88 -15.32 -13.86 3.84
CA ILE A 88 -15.43 -14.85 4.91
C ILE A 88 -15.43 -16.26 4.34
N ASP A 89 -16.23 -16.52 3.30
CA ASP A 89 -16.34 -17.85 2.69
C ASP A 89 -14.99 -18.35 2.18
N ILE A 90 -14.24 -17.50 1.46
CA ILE A 90 -12.91 -17.83 0.94
C ILE A 90 -11.92 -18.04 2.09
N MET A 91 -11.83 -17.11 3.03
CA MET A 91 -10.92 -17.20 4.18
C MET A 91 -11.20 -18.42 5.05
N SER A 92 -12.49 -18.73 5.30
CA SER A 92 -12.89 -19.88 6.09
C SER A 92 -12.59 -21.21 5.39
N ALA A 93 -12.68 -21.27 4.05
CA ALA A 93 -12.28 -22.44 3.27
C ALA A 93 -10.79 -22.77 3.44
N HIS A 94 -9.95 -21.76 3.73
CA HIS A 94 -8.55 -21.93 4.08
C HIS A 94 -8.30 -22.19 5.58
N GLY A 95 -9.35 -22.30 6.41
CA GLY A 95 -9.22 -22.56 7.84
C GLY A 95 -9.03 -21.32 8.71
N VAL A 96 -9.19 -20.12 8.17
CA VAL A 96 -9.12 -18.88 8.95
C VAL A 96 -10.40 -18.71 9.77
N GLU A 97 -10.27 -18.57 11.08
CA GLU A 97 -11.41 -18.31 11.97
C GLU A 97 -11.99 -16.91 11.71
N ILE A 98 -13.32 -16.81 11.63
CA ILE A 98 -14.04 -15.55 11.37
C ILE A 98 -13.72 -14.49 12.45
N SER A 99 -13.50 -14.92 13.69
CA SER A 99 -13.13 -14.05 14.83
C SER A 99 -11.82 -13.27 14.61
N ARG A 100 -10.99 -13.71 13.66
CA ARG A 100 -9.74 -13.04 13.26
C ARG A 100 -9.95 -11.97 12.19
N LEU A 101 -11.14 -11.84 11.62
CA LEU A 101 -11.46 -10.91 10.56
C LEU A 101 -12.32 -9.76 11.08
N THR A 102 -11.93 -8.52 10.74
CA THR A 102 -12.73 -7.33 11.06
C THR A 102 -13.02 -6.58 9.76
N PHE A 103 -14.30 -6.24 9.58
CA PHE A 103 -14.76 -5.51 8.39
C PHE A 103 -15.37 -4.18 8.83
N GLU A 104 -14.81 -3.09 8.31
CA GLU A 104 -15.21 -1.72 8.67
C GLU A 104 -15.59 -0.92 7.43
N GLY A 105 -16.72 -0.23 7.52
CA GLY A 105 -17.22 0.66 6.49
C GLY A 105 -16.53 2.02 6.46
N ARG A 106 -17.21 2.97 5.85
CA ARG A 106 -16.75 4.36 5.72
C ARG A 106 -16.64 5.05 7.08
N SER A 107 -15.58 5.84 7.24
CA SER A 107 -15.43 6.80 8.36
C SER A 107 -15.01 8.17 7.83
N SER A 108 -14.85 9.15 8.71
CA SER A 108 -14.14 10.39 8.36
C SER A 108 -12.68 10.07 7.99
N HIS A 109 -12.02 10.97 7.25
CA HIS A 109 -10.61 10.74 6.86
C HIS A 109 -9.69 10.78 8.09
N VAL A 110 -9.98 11.62 9.08
CA VAL A 110 -9.25 11.66 10.35
C VAL A 110 -9.32 10.31 11.07
N ASP A 111 -10.52 9.72 11.16
CA ASP A 111 -10.72 8.42 11.81
C ASP A 111 -10.08 7.28 11.01
N LEU A 112 -10.07 7.39 9.67
CA LEU A 112 -9.38 6.43 8.81
C LEU A 112 -7.88 6.46 9.08
N LEU A 113 -7.26 7.64 9.12
CA LEU A 113 -5.85 7.79 9.44
C LEU A 113 -5.55 7.31 10.86
N ALA A 114 -6.38 7.69 11.85
CA ALA A 114 -6.22 7.22 13.23
C ALA A 114 -6.27 5.68 13.34
N ARG A 115 -7.08 5.03 12.49
CA ARG A 115 -7.23 3.56 12.48
C ARG A 115 -5.97 2.82 12.06
N TYR A 116 -5.04 3.44 11.31
CA TYR A 116 -3.72 2.87 11.05
C TYR A 116 -2.88 2.68 12.33
N ASN A 117 -3.22 3.38 13.44
CA ASN A 117 -2.59 3.16 14.73
C ASN A 117 -2.95 1.81 15.39
N ASP A 118 -3.84 1.06 14.79
CA ASP A 118 -4.16 -0.31 15.22
C ASP A 118 -3.61 -1.38 14.27
N ILE A 119 -2.84 -0.99 13.25
CA ILE A 119 -2.24 -1.88 12.24
C ILE A 119 -0.74 -1.96 12.44
N ASP A 120 -0.18 -3.18 12.44
CA ASP A 120 1.25 -3.44 12.49
C ASP A 120 1.87 -3.51 11.09
N ILE A 121 1.19 -4.18 10.14
CA ILE A 121 1.63 -4.37 8.75
C ILE A 121 0.44 -4.18 7.82
N ALA A 122 0.59 -3.39 6.77
CA ALA A 122 -0.41 -3.23 5.73
C ALA A 122 -0.17 -4.21 4.57
N LEU A 123 -1.24 -4.92 4.18
CA LEU A 123 -1.25 -5.86 3.07
C LEU A 123 -1.79 -5.17 1.82
N ASP A 124 -0.93 -5.02 0.81
CA ASP A 124 -1.29 -4.41 -0.46
C ASP A 124 -1.92 -5.44 -1.40
N PRO A 125 -3.10 -5.17 -2.00
CA PRO A 125 -3.71 -6.08 -2.96
C PRO A 125 -2.99 -6.04 -4.32
N PHE A 126 -3.12 -7.13 -5.05
CA PHE A 126 -2.59 -7.27 -6.41
C PHE A 126 -3.63 -7.92 -7.35
N PRO A 127 -3.54 -7.73 -8.66
CA PRO A 127 -2.53 -6.96 -9.42
C PRO A 127 -2.74 -5.44 -9.38
N TYR A 128 -3.78 -4.91 -8.75
CA TYR A 128 -4.00 -3.48 -8.62
C TYR A 128 -3.55 -3.01 -7.23
N SER A 129 -2.35 -2.45 -7.16
CA SER A 129 -1.74 -1.99 -5.90
C SER A 129 -2.44 -0.75 -5.31
N GLY A 130 -2.17 -0.48 -4.04
CA GLY A 130 -2.52 0.76 -3.37
C GLY A 130 -1.85 1.98 -4.03
N GLY A 131 -2.52 3.11 -4.03
CA GLY A 131 -1.95 4.41 -4.37
C GLY A 131 -1.95 5.29 -3.13
N LEU A 132 -3.01 6.09 -2.95
CA LEU A 132 -3.17 6.95 -1.77
C LEU A 132 -3.14 6.14 -0.46
N THR A 133 -3.79 4.98 -0.42
CA THR A 133 -3.82 4.12 0.78
C THR A 133 -2.43 3.63 1.21
N THR A 134 -1.51 3.44 0.27
CA THR A 134 -0.10 3.13 0.56
C THR A 134 0.60 4.34 1.18
N CYS A 135 0.41 5.53 0.60
CA CYS A 135 0.95 6.77 1.16
C CYS A 135 0.44 7.01 2.59
N GLU A 136 -0.86 6.83 2.82
CA GLU A 136 -1.49 6.99 4.14
C GLU A 136 -0.94 5.99 5.17
N ALA A 137 -0.78 4.71 4.79
CA ALA A 137 -0.19 3.70 5.66
C ALA A 137 1.24 4.09 6.06
N LEU A 138 2.10 4.43 5.09
CA LEU A 138 3.48 4.84 5.34
C LEU A 138 3.56 6.11 6.19
N TRP A 139 2.70 7.11 5.93
CA TRP A 139 2.61 8.34 6.72
C TRP A 139 2.20 8.07 8.17
N MET A 140 1.37 7.05 8.38
CA MET A 140 0.97 6.59 9.71
C MET A 140 1.92 5.55 10.34
N GLY A 141 3.14 5.43 9.78
CA GLY A 141 4.18 4.56 10.32
C GLY A 141 3.90 3.06 10.12
N VAL A 142 3.03 2.69 9.17
CA VAL A 142 2.69 1.30 8.89
C VAL A 142 3.42 0.83 7.64
N PRO A 143 4.34 -0.15 7.75
CA PRO A 143 5.01 -0.73 6.60
C PRO A 143 4.00 -1.44 5.69
N VAL A 144 4.18 -1.28 4.38
CA VAL A 144 3.35 -1.91 3.35
C VAL A 144 4.18 -2.94 2.61
N ILE A 145 3.67 -4.15 2.45
CA ILE A 145 4.28 -5.16 1.57
C ILE A 145 3.44 -5.26 0.30
N THR A 146 4.09 -5.26 -0.86
CA THR A 146 3.43 -5.23 -2.18
C THR A 146 4.03 -6.22 -3.16
N VAL A 147 3.22 -6.67 -4.13
CA VAL A 147 3.65 -7.45 -5.29
C VAL A 147 3.40 -6.61 -6.55
N PRO A 148 4.44 -6.09 -7.21
CA PRO A 148 4.28 -5.33 -8.44
C PRO A 148 3.98 -6.26 -9.62
N GLY A 149 3.15 -5.78 -10.54
CA GLY A 149 2.92 -6.40 -11.83
C GLY A 149 3.55 -5.61 -12.98
N GLU A 150 3.06 -5.82 -14.19
CA GLU A 150 3.58 -5.19 -15.41
C GLU A 150 2.89 -3.89 -15.79
N THR A 151 1.67 -3.64 -15.30
CA THR A 151 0.87 -2.47 -15.64
C THR A 151 1.14 -1.30 -14.70
N PHE A 152 0.80 -0.08 -15.12
CA PHE A 152 0.90 1.11 -14.28
C PHE A 152 0.16 0.93 -12.94
N ALA A 153 -1.08 0.44 -12.97
CA ALA A 153 -1.91 0.24 -11.80
C ALA A 153 -1.33 -0.77 -10.78
N SER A 154 -0.48 -1.68 -11.25
CA SER A 154 0.16 -2.70 -10.40
C SER A 154 1.49 -2.25 -9.78
N ARG A 155 1.95 -1.02 -10.04
CA ARG A 155 3.29 -0.55 -9.68
C ARG A 155 3.29 0.71 -8.80
N HIS A 156 2.12 1.16 -8.32
CA HIS A 156 2.04 2.36 -7.50
C HIS A 156 2.80 2.18 -6.18
N SER A 157 2.50 1.11 -5.43
CA SER A 157 3.18 0.83 -4.16
C SER A 157 4.68 0.57 -4.35
N LEU A 158 5.09 -0.13 -5.42
CA LEU A 158 6.51 -0.27 -5.78
C LEU A 158 7.20 1.11 -5.88
N SER A 159 6.58 2.05 -6.61
CA SER A 159 7.12 3.41 -6.77
C SER A 159 7.22 4.13 -5.42
N HIS A 160 6.19 4.03 -4.58
CA HIS A 160 6.15 4.69 -3.28
C HIS A 160 7.21 4.11 -2.32
N LEU A 161 7.29 2.79 -2.19
CA LEU A 161 8.26 2.12 -1.33
C LEU A 161 9.71 2.41 -1.76
N SER A 162 9.96 2.41 -3.08
CA SER A 162 11.28 2.75 -3.63
C SER A 162 11.70 4.18 -3.30
N ASN A 163 10.76 5.14 -3.43
CA ASN A 163 11.04 6.55 -3.11
C ASN A 163 11.25 6.79 -1.61
N VAL A 164 10.55 6.05 -0.75
CA VAL A 164 10.72 6.13 0.71
C VAL A 164 11.99 5.42 1.18
N GLY A 165 12.60 4.57 0.33
CA GLY A 165 13.88 3.90 0.63
C GLY A 165 13.71 2.57 1.37
N ILE A 166 12.59 1.88 1.16
CA ILE A 166 12.28 0.56 1.74
C ILE A 166 11.94 -0.49 0.65
N PRO A 167 12.79 -0.62 -0.40
CA PRO A 167 12.52 -1.54 -1.52
C PRO A 167 12.51 -3.01 -1.10
N GLU A 168 13.08 -3.37 0.04
CA GLU A 168 13.06 -4.72 0.59
C GLU A 168 11.64 -5.23 0.93
N LEU A 169 10.66 -4.34 1.08
CA LEU A 169 9.25 -4.69 1.28
C LEU A 169 8.49 -4.92 -0.03
N VAL A 170 9.17 -4.86 -1.16
CA VAL A 170 8.63 -5.21 -2.48
C VAL A 170 8.93 -6.68 -2.76
N ALA A 171 7.88 -7.48 -2.96
CA ALA A 171 8.00 -8.90 -3.23
C ALA A 171 8.10 -9.19 -4.74
N GLU A 172 8.77 -10.29 -5.09
CA GLU A 172 8.93 -10.74 -6.48
C GLU A 172 7.70 -11.49 -7.02
N GLY A 173 6.87 -12.02 -6.12
CA GLY A 173 5.67 -12.79 -6.44
C GLY A 173 4.87 -13.15 -5.19
N PRO A 174 3.76 -13.88 -5.34
CA PRO A 174 2.87 -14.22 -4.22
C PRO A 174 3.55 -15.02 -3.11
N GLU A 175 4.44 -15.96 -3.45
CA GLU A 175 5.18 -16.78 -2.49
C GLU A 175 6.17 -15.93 -1.68
N ASP A 176 6.93 -15.05 -2.37
CA ASP A 176 7.86 -14.12 -1.71
C ASP A 176 7.10 -13.08 -0.87
N TYR A 177 5.90 -12.69 -1.31
CA TYR A 177 5.03 -11.82 -0.53
C TYR A 177 4.66 -12.45 0.82
N ILE A 178 4.26 -13.73 0.82
CA ILE A 178 3.97 -14.47 2.06
C ILE A 178 5.23 -14.53 2.94
N CYS A 179 6.38 -14.90 2.37
CA CYS A 179 7.64 -14.99 3.11
C CYS A 179 7.99 -13.65 3.78
N LYS A 180 7.98 -12.54 3.02
CA LYS A 180 8.30 -11.20 3.54
C LYS A 180 7.35 -10.75 4.63
N VAL A 181 6.03 -11.02 4.48
CA VAL A 181 5.05 -10.68 5.51
C VAL A 181 5.29 -11.49 6.78
N VAL A 182 5.54 -12.79 6.66
CA VAL A 182 5.79 -13.68 7.80
C VAL A 182 7.10 -13.33 8.50
N GLU A 183 8.17 -13.07 7.75
CA GLU A 183 9.46 -12.63 8.29
C GLU A 183 9.31 -11.33 9.07
N LEU A 184 8.68 -10.32 8.47
CA LEU A 184 8.45 -9.03 9.13
C LEU A 184 7.55 -9.16 10.36
N ALA A 185 6.50 -9.99 10.31
CA ALA A 185 5.61 -10.24 11.44
C ALA A 185 6.31 -10.89 12.64
N ASN A 186 7.42 -11.60 12.42
CA ASN A 186 8.24 -12.22 13.47
C ASN A 186 9.41 -11.33 13.94
N ASP A 187 9.69 -10.22 13.23
CA ASP A 187 10.73 -9.26 13.60
C ASP A 187 10.12 -8.00 14.25
N ILE A 188 9.77 -8.14 15.53
CA ILE A 188 9.15 -7.05 16.30
C ILE A 188 10.09 -5.84 16.45
N ALA A 189 11.40 -6.06 16.51
CA ALA A 189 12.38 -4.98 16.57
C ALA A 189 12.33 -4.17 15.27
N ARG A 190 12.38 -4.82 14.11
CA ARG A 190 12.27 -4.17 12.80
C ARG A 190 10.93 -3.42 12.63
N LEU A 191 9.82 -4.03 13.06
CA LEU A 191 8.50 -3.37 13.05
C LEU A 191 8.48 -2.10 13.92
N THR A 192 9.10 -2.15 15.09
CA THR A 192 9.18 -0.99 16.00
C THR A 192 10.02 0.13 15.38
N ASP A 193 11.14 -0.20 14.74
CA ASP A 193 11.99 0.77 14.06
C ASP A 193 11.26 1.40 12.86
N LEU A 194 10.61 0.61 12.03
CA LEU A 194 9.79 1.11 10.92
C LEU A 194 8.67 2.01 11.44
N ARG A 195 7.95 1.57 12.48
CA ARG A 195 6.86 2.34 13.08
C ARG A 195 7.30 3.74 13.50
N SER A 196 8.47 3.87 14.09
CA SER A 196 8.98 5.13 14.59
C SER A 196 9.61 6.04 13.54
N SER A 197 10.09 5.46 12.43
CA SER A 197 10.91 6.18 11.44
C SER A 197 10.23 6.47 10.11
N LEU A 198 9.22 5.68 9.70
CA LEU A 198 8.62 5.74 8.35
C LEU A 198 8.06 7.12 7.99
N ARG A 199 7.38 7.79 8.93
CA ARG A 199 6.85 9.15 8.68
C ARG A 199 7.97 10.12 8.31
N ASP A 200 9.05 10.13 9.08
CA ASP A 200 10.20 11.00 8.84
C ASP A 200 10.95 10.64 7.56
N GLN A 201 11.05 9.34 7.24
CA GLN A 201 11.66 8.88 5.99
C GLN A 201 10.83 9.33 4.78
N MET A 202 9.51 9.17 4.88
CA MET A 202 8.58 9.58 3.84
C MET A 202 8.59 11.10 3.63
N ASP A 203 8.57 11.88 4.72
CA ASP A 203 8.60 13.35 4.67
C ASP A 203 9.83 13.90 3.95
N LYS A 204 10.98 13.23 4.14
CA LYS A 204 12.27 13.58 3.50
C LYS A 204 12.45 12.97 2.12
N SER A 205 11.54 12.15 1.66
CA SER A 205 11.64 11.45 0.38
C SER A 205 11.15 12.31 -0.80
N ALA A 206 11.53 11.89 -2.01
CA ALA A 206 11.03 12.51 -3.23
C ALA A 206 9.49 12.44 -3.36
N LEU A 207 8.85 11.50 -2.67
CA LEU A 207 7.39 11.35 -2.68
C LEU A 207 6.68 12.54 -2.04
N CYS A 208 7.29 13.21 -1.04
CA CYS A 208 6.73 14.39 -0.37
C CYS A 208 7.35 15.72 -0.84
N ASP A 209 8.32 15.69 -1.77
CA ASP A 209 8.93 16.88 -2.34
C ASP A 209 8.07 17.47 -3.49
N GLY A 210 7.03 18.21 -3.12
CA GLY A 210 6.12 18.83 -4.09
C GLY A 210 6.78 19.87 -4.99
N GLU A 211 7.79 20.60 -4.50
CA GLU A 211 8.51 21.62 -5.29
C GLU A 211 9.35 20.96 -6.39
N LYS A 212 10.10 19.92 -6.04
CA LYS A 212 10.85 19.12 -7.01
C LYS A 212 9.93 18.48 -8.04
N PHE A 213 8.85 17.86 -7.59
CA PHE A 213 7.85 17.26 -8.49
C PHE A 213 7.28 18.28 -9.47
N ALA A 214 6.83 19.45 -8.99
CA ALA A 214 6.27 20.50 -9.83
C ALA A 214 7.29 21.02 -10.86
N SER A 215 8.54 21.20 -10.48
CA SER A 215 9.62 21.62 -11.36
C SER A 215 9.89 20.62 -12.49
N VAL A 216 10.04 19.34 -12.13
CA VAL A 216 10.25 18.24 -13.08
C VAL A 216 9.04 18.09 -14.01
N PHE A 217 7.84 18.04 -13.47
CA PHE A 217 6.61 17.91 -14.25
C PHE A 217 6.44 19.04 -15.27
N THR A 218 6.64 20.31 -14.82
CA THR A 218 6.56 21.48 -15.69
C THR A 218 7.59 21.42 -16.81
N THR A 219 8.82 21.00 -16.51
CA THR A 219 9.89 20.83 -17.51
C THR A 219 9.50 19.80 -18.57
N VAL A 220 9.01 18.64 -18.15
CA VAL A 220 8.60 17.57 -19.05
C VAL A 220 7.41 18.00 -19.92
N VAL A 221 6.39 18.63 -19.34
CA VAL A 221 5.24 19.14 -20.11
C VAL A 221 5.68 20.17 -21.15
N ARG A 222 6.63 21.05 -20.81
CA ARG A 222 7.17 22.03 -21.75
C ARG A 222 7.97 21.37 -22.89
N GLN A 223 8.72 20.31 -22.60
CA GLN A 223 9.41 19.54 -23.63
C GLN A 223 8.42 18.88 -24.59
N ILE A 224 7.37 18.24 -24.05
CA ILE A 224 6.29 17.64 -24.85
C ILE A 224 5.64 18.68 -25.76
N TRP A 225 5.32 19.85 -25.22
CA TRP A 225 4.72 20.94 -25.99
C TRP A 225 5.65 21.44 -27.11
N ASN A 226 6.94 21.64 -26.83
CA ASN A 226 7.91 22.06 -27.84
C ASN A 226 8.07 21.04 -28.96
N SER A 227 8.18 19.75 -28.64
CA SER A 227 8.24 18.66 -29.63
C SER A 227 6.98 18.61 -30.49
N TRP A 228 5.81 18.78 -29.86
CA TRP A 228 4.54 18.87 -30.60
C TRP A 228 4.53 20.03 -31.60
N CYS A 229 4.95 21.23 -31.19
CA CYS A 229 5.00 22.41 -32.05
C CYS A 229 5.98 22.23 -33.24
N LEU A 230 7.05 21.45 -33.06
CA LEU A 230 8.03 21.16 -34.09
C LEU A 230 7.64 19.98 -34.99
N GLY A 231 6.54 19.29 -34.70
CA GLY A 231 6.13 18.08 -35.40
C GLY A 231 7.05 16.87 -35.11
N GLU A 232 7.81 16.93 -34.04
CA GLU A 232 8.73 15.88 -33.59
C GLU A 232 8.04 14.95 -32.59
N ARG A 233 8.43 13.66 -32.59
CA ARG A 233 8.06 12.77 -31.49
C ARG A 233 8.92 13.08 -30.27
N VAL A 234 8.31 13.11 -29.09
CA VAL A 234 9.04 13.22 -27.83
C VAL A 234 9.93 11.97 -27.70
N LYS A 235 11.24 12.15 -27.56
CA LYS A 235 12.19 11.04 -27.33
C LYS A 235 12.39 10.77 -25.86
#